data_2524d068b09bdd85a99e9a2558216056
#
_entry.id   2524d068b09bdd85a99e9a2558216056
#
_cell.length_a   1.000
_cell.length_b   1.000
_cell.length_c   1.000
_cell.angle_alpha   90.00
_cell.angle_beta   90.00
_cell.angle_gamma   90.00
#
_symmetry.space_group_name_H-M   'P 1'
#
loop_
_entity.id
_entity.type
_entity.pdbx_description
1 polymer ?
#
loop_
_entity_poly.entity_id
_entity_poly.type
_entity_poly.pdbx_seq_one_letter_code
_entity_poly.pdbx_strand_id
1 'polypeptide(L)'
;MKNIHARISMTLLLVSFMVLGTSTVNAADCAVTTTLVAGGSSGAICSSAAFTSGASTTINGDVSAKAAVTLGATSHVSGSVTAGAGFTSGDSAVVDGSVTAKAAYTSGANSVVKGNVTAAGNIVLGANSRIIGSVHSGTGVITYGAGATVGKVLK
;
A
#
# COMPACT_ATOMS: atom_id res chain seq x y z
N MET A 1 32.08 30.22 -48.60
CA MET A 1 31.83 28.96 -47.83
C MET A 1 31.38 29.35 -46.44
N LYS A 2 30.07 29.23 -46.15
CA LYS A 2 29.48 29.57 -44.85
C LYS A 2 29.00 28.27 -44.19
N ASN A 3 29.65 27.88 -43.09
CA ASN A 3 29.25 26.74 -42.30
C ASN A 3 28.07 27.13 -41.42
N ILE A 4 26.92 26.54 -41.70
CA ILE A 4 25.72 26.67 -40.89
C ILE A 4 25.75 25.52 -39.89
N HIS A 5 26.05 25.81 -38.63
CA HIS A 5 25.88 24.86 -37.54
C HIS A 5 24.43 24.81 -37.14
N ALA A 6 23.70 23.79 -37.57
CA ALA A 6 22.36 23.51 -37.10
C ALA A 6 22.46 23.01 -35.65
N ARG A 7 21.99 23.82 -34.70
CA ARG A 7 21.75 23.41 -33.31
C ARG A 7 20.48 22.58 -33.29
N ILE A 8 20.62 21.28 -33.11
CA ILE A 8 19.49 20.39 -32.82
C ILE A 8 19.11 20.63 -31.37
N SER A 9 18.00 21.34 -31.16
CA SER A 9 17.35 21.50 -29.87
C SER A 9 16.64 20.17 -29.55
N MET A 10 17.21 19.40 -28.62
CA MET A 10 16.64 18.16 -28.17
C MET A 10 15.56 18.50 -27.14
N THR A 11 14.32 18.73 -27.62
CA THR A 11 13.16 18.87 -26.78
C THR A 11 12.85 17.51 -26.17
N LEU A 12 13.14 17.35 -24.89
CA LEU A 12 12.79 16.16 -24.11
C LEU A 12 11.26 16.09 -23.98
N LEU A 13 10.64 15.34 -24.89
CA LEU A 13 9.23 15.05 -24.84
C LEU A 13 9.00 14.04 -23.71
N LEU A 14 8.48 14.50 -22.58
CA LEU A 14 8.00 13.64 -21.50
C LEU A 14 6.78 12.89 -22.03
N VAL A 15 7.01 11.73 -22.63
CA VAL A 15 5.93 10.81 -22.96
C VAL A 15 5.44 10.19 -21.66
N SER A 16 4.32 10.68 -21.17
CA SER A 16 3.53 10.02 -20.12
C SER A 16 3.07 8.69 -20.69
N PHE A 17 3.78 7.62 -20.36
CA PHE A 17 3.42 6.27 -20.80
C PHE A 17 2.23 5.82 -19.95
N MET A 18 1.03 6.03 -20.48
CA MET A 18 -0.20 5.46 -19.96
C MET A 18 -0.18 3.97 -20.31
N VAL A 19 0.36 3.15 -19.39
CA VAL A 19 0.34 1.69 -19.58
C VAL A 19 -1.08 1.19 -19.29
N LEU A 20 -1.93 1.17 -20.32
CA LEU A 20 -3.05 0.24 -20.37
C LEU A 20 -2.48 -1.12 -20.81
N GLY A 21 -1.96 -1.87 -19.86
CA GLY A 21 -1.51 -3.23 -20.08
C GLY A 21 -2.01 -4.11 -18.95
N THR A 22 -2.96 -4.99 -19.25
CA THR A 22 -3.27 -6.13 -18.39
C THR A 22 -2.08 -7.08 -18.43
N SER A 23 -1.04 -6.78 -17.67
CA SER A 23 0.06 -7.72 -17.46
C SER A 23 -0.40 -8.71 -16.39
N THR A 24 -0.65 -9.95 -16.79
CA THR A 24 -0.70 -11.06 -15.84
C THR A 24 0.73 -11.29 -15.34
N VAL A 25 1.11 -10.62 -14.27
CA VAL A 25 2.41 -10.84 -13.63
C VAL A 25 2.26 -12.08 -12.75
N ASN A 26 3.05 -13.10 -13.03
CA ASN A 26 3.20 -14.25 -12.15
C ASN A 26 3.71 -13.77 -10.78
N ALA A 27 3.34 -14.47 -9.70
CA ALA A 27 3.71 -14.15 -8.32
C ALA A 27 5.24 -14.04 -8.04
N ALA A 28 6.07 -14.29 -9.05
CA ALA A 28 7.54 -14.16 -8.99
C ALA A 28 8.04 -12.78 -9.43
N ASP A 29 7.26 -12.00 -10.18
CA ASP A 29 7.65 -10.68 -10.69
C ASP A 29 6.86 -9.59 -9.95
N CYS A 30 7.49 -8.96 -8.97
CA CYS A 30 6.87 -7.82 -8.34
C CYS A 30 7.13 -6.52 -9.11
N ALA A 31 6.08 -5.70 -9.27
CA ALA A 31 6.22 -4.39 -9.88
C ALA A 31 7.03 -3.46 -8.97
N VAL A 32 8.14 -2.95 -9.48
CA VAL A 32 8.95 -1.96 -8.76
C VAL A 32 8.32 -0.58 -9.00
N THR A 33 7.46 -0.17 -8.10
CA THR A 33 6.79 1.14 -8.16
C THR A 33 6.65 1.74 -6.78
N THR A 34 6.63 3.07 -6.73
CA THR A 34 6.36 3.84 -5.51
C THR A 34 4.93 4.38 -5.47
N THR A 35 4.22 4.36 -6.59
CA THR A 35 2.89 4.93 -6.69
C THR A 35 2.01 4.11 -7.65
N LEU A 36 0.77 3.85 -7.24
CA LEU A 36 -0.28 3.31 -8.08
C LEU A 36 -1.43 4.34 -8.13
N VAL A 37 -1.78 4.79 -9.33
CA VAL A 37 -2.83 5.81 -9.52
C VAL A 37 -4.22 5.28 -9.13
N ALA A 38 -5.16 6.17 -8.85
CA ALA A 38 -6.54 5.79 -8.53
C ALA A 38 -7.16 4.94 -9.64
N GLY A 39 -7.90 3.90 -9.26
CA GLY A 39 -8.48 2.92 -10.17
C GLY A 39 -7.46 1.97 -10.81
N GLY A 40 -6.17 2.12 -10.50
CA GLY A 40 -5.11 1.28 -11.05
C GLY A 40 -5.14 -0.15 -10.52
N SER A 41 -4.57 -1.07 -11.31
CA SER A 41 -4.37 -2.46 -10.92
C SER A 41 -2.92 -2.87 -11.10
N SER A 42 -2.43 -3.73 -10.22
CA SER A 42 -1.07 -4.29 -10.27
C SER A 42 -1.08 -5.74 -9.76
N GLY A 43 -0.03 -6.49 -10.10
CA GLY A 43 0.37 -7.69 -9.37
C GLY A 43 1.02 -7.32 -8.03
N ALA A 44 1.91 -8.17 -7.52
CA ALA A 44 2.67 -7.84 -6.32
C ALA A 44 3.51 -6.56 -6.49
N ILE A 45 3.70 -5.81 -5.41
CA ILE A 45 4.45 -4.54 -5.39
C ILE A 45 5.71 -4.70 -4.54
N CYS A 46 6.87 -4.27 -5.09
CA CYS A 46 8.11 -4.14 -4.35
C CYS A 46 8.64 -2.70 -4.48
N SER A 47 8.51 -1.92 -3.42
CA SER A 47 9.05 -0.57 -3.41
C SER A 47 10.35 -0.49 -2.61
N SER A 48 11.39 0.09 -3.21
CA SER A 48 12.64 0.41 -2.51
C SER A 48 12.54 1.66 -1.62
N ALA A 49 11.41 2.35 -1.68
CA ALA A 49 11.07 3.54 -0.89
C ALA A 49 9.69 3.36 -0.24
N ALA A 50 8.94 4.42 -0.01
CA ALA A 50 7.54 4.35 0.36
C ALA A 50 6.68 3.91 -0.83
N PHE A 51 5.53 3.31 -0.55
CA PHE A 51 4.52 3.00 -1.55
C PHE A 51 3.21 3.72 -1.22
N THR A 52 2.62 4.33 -2.21
CA THR A 52 1.32 4.99 -2.08
C THR A 52 0.39 4.54 -3.21
N SER A 53 -0.79 4.06 -2.87
CA SER A 53 -1.86 3.84 -3.84
C SER A 53 -2.91 4.94 -3.77
N GLY A 54 -3.47 5.29 -4.93
CA GLY A 54 -4.68 6.09 -5.00
C GLY A 54 -5.91 5.31 -4.54
N ALA A 55 -7.08 5.95 -4.57
CA ALA A 55 -8.33 5.29 -4.24
C ALA A 55 -8.73 4.22 -5.27
N SER A 56 -9.50 3.23 -4.83
CA SER A 56 -10.07 2.18 -5.69
C SER A 56 -9.01 1.36 -6.45
N THR A 57 -7.83 1.18 -5.88
CA THR A 57 -6.78 0.38 -6.50
C THR A 57 -6.94 -1.11 -6.17
N THR A 58 -6.52 -1.98 -7.09
CA THR A 58 -6.50 -3.43 -6.88
C THR A 58 -5.08 -3.96 -7.02
N ILE A 59 -4.57 -4.60 -5.98
CA ILE A 59 -3.25 -5.22 -5.98
C ILE A 59 -3.44 -6.73 -5.79
N ASN A 60 -3.15 -7.48 -6.87
CA ASN A 60 -3.28 -8.94 -6.91
C ASN A 60 -1.97 -9.59 -6.46
N GLY A 61 -1.64 -9.49 -5.19
CA GLY A 61 -0.43 -10.05 -4.60
C GLY A 61 0.01 -9.26 -3.37
N ASP A 62 1.23 -9.50 -2.94
CA ASP A 62 1.82 -8.87 -1.76
C ASP A 62 2.31 -7.44 -2.05
N VAL A 63 2.32 -6.61 -1.02
CA VAL A 63 2.96 -5.29 -1.04
C VAL A 63 4.12 -5.28 -0.07
N SER A 64 5.32 -5.01 -0.58
CA SER A 64 6.52 -4.84 0.23
C SER A 64 7.16 -3.48 -0.07
N ALA A 65 7.30 -2.65 0.94
CA ALA A 65 7.98 -1.36 0.83
C ALA A 65 9.05 -1.21 1.91
N LYS A 66 10.20 -0.64 1.55
CA LYS A 66 11.28 -0.37 2.52
C LYS A 66 10.99 0.80 3.46
N ALA A 67 10.02 1.63 3.12
CA ALA A 67 9.54 2.72 3.97
C ALA A 67 8.03 2.55 4.25
N ALA A 68 7.27 3.65 4.36
CA ALA A 68 5.85 3.58 4.67
C ALA A 68 5.03 3.01 3.51
N VAL A 69 3.89 2.38 3.84
CA VAL A 69 2.85 2.00 2.89
C VAL A 69 1.60 2.80 3.19
N THR A 70 1.05 3.44 2.16
CA THR A 70 -0.23 4.13 2.23
C THR A 70 -1.17 3.57 1.17
N LEU A 71 -2.29 3.02 1.58
CA LEU A 71 -3.36 2.58 0.69
C LEU A 71 -4.46 3.64 0.66
N GLY A 72 -4.88 4.02 -0.54
CA GLY A 72 -6.02 4.91 -0.73
C GLY A 72 -7.35 4.26 -0.31
N ALA A 73 -8.42 5.06 -0.26
CA ALA A 73 -9.75 4.57 0.08
C ALA A 73 -10.23 3.51 -0.93
N THR A 74 -11.03 2.56 -0.46
CA THR A 74 -11.60 1.46 -1.25
C THR A 74 -10.58 0.61 -2.02
N SER A 75 -9.33 0.66 -1.61
CA SER A 75 -8.26 -0.16 -2.22
C SER A 75 -8.34 -1.60 -1.72
N HIS A 76 -7.97 -2.55 -2.58
CA HIS A 76 -7.93 -3.97 -2.25
C HIS A 76 -6.54 -4.56 -2.51
N VAL A 77 -6.00 -5.24 -1.51
CA VAL A 77 -4.77 -6.03 -1.60
C VAL A 77 -5.11 -7.48 -1.31
N SER A 78 -4.91 -8.36 -2.29
CA SER A 78 -5.22 -9.80 -2.13
C SER A 78 -4.16 -10.56 -1.33
N GLY A 79 -2.96 -10.01 -1.20
CA GLY A 79 -1.85 -10.58 -0.44
C GLY A 79 -1.63 -9.90 0.91
N SER A 80 -0.43 -10.06 1.43
CA SER A 80 0.04 -9.44 2.67
C SER A 80 0.76 -8.13 2.41
N VAL A 81 0.82 -7.27 3.43
CA VAL A 81 1.52 -5.98 3.34
C VAL A 81 2.68 -5.95 4.34
N THR A 82 3.87 -5.62 3.86
CA THR A 82 5.05 -5.38 4.68
C THR A 82 5.52 -3.94 4.49
N ALA A 83 5.42 -3.13 5.52
CA ALA A 83 5.91 -1.76 5.55
C ALA A 83 7.18 -1.65 6.40
N GLY A 84 8.25 -1.16 5.81
CA GLY A 84 9.53 -0.89 6.49
C GLY A 84 9.46 0.30 7.47
N ALA A 85 8.36 1.04 7.47
CA ALA A 85 8.00 2.07 8.44
C ALA A 85 6.52 1.90 8.84
N GLY A 86 5.72 2.97 8.86
CA GLY A 86 4.30 2.90 9.20
C GLY A 86 3.45 2.37 8.04
N PHE A 87 2.28 1.86 8.40
CA PHE A 87 1.22 1.51 7.47
C PHE A 87 0.00 2.39 7.72
N THR A 88 -0.59 2.91 6.65
CA THR A 88 -1.85 3.65 6.71
C THR A 88 -2.78 3.14 5.61
N SER A 89 -4.00 2.82 5.95
CA SER A 89 -5.05 2.55 4.96
C SER A 89 -6.11 3.64 4.98
N GLY A 90 -6.63 3.97 3.80
CA GLY A 90 -7.80 4.81 3.66
C GLY A 90 -9.09 4.07 4.07
N ASP A 91 -10.21 4.78 3.98
CA ASP A 91 -11.52 4.23 4.34
C ASP A 91 -11.92 3.08 3.42
N SER A 92 -12.57 2.07 3.98
CA SER A 92 -13.07 0.90 3.26
C SER A 92 -11.98 0.13 2.49
N ALA A 93 -10.71 0.30 2.84
CA ALA A 93 -9.63 -0.48 2.26
C ALA A 93 -9.65 -1.91 2.81
N VAL A 94 -9.31 -2.88 1.96
CA VAL A 94 -9.32 -4.31 2.30
C VAL A 94 -7.94 -4.91 2.06
N VAL A 95 -7.42 -5.64 3.05
CA VAL A 95 -6.23 -6.48 2.91
C VAL A 95 -6.62 -7.92 3.26
N ASP A 96 -6.49 -8.84 2.31
CA ASP A 96 -6.85 -10.24 2.54
C ASP A 96 -5.80 -10.99 3.37
N GLY A 97 -4.54 -10.63 3.22
CA GLY A 97 -3.43 -11.16 4.01
C GLY A 97 -3.20 -10.44 5.34
N SER A 98 -2.00 -10.60 5.86
CA SER A 98 -1.55 -9.95 7.10
C SER A 98 -0.84 -8.63 6.82
N VAL A 99 -0.81 -7.75 7.82
CA VAL A 99 -0.06 -6.49 7.74
C VAL A 99 1.05 -6.48 8.79
N THR A 100 2.27 -6.20 8.35
CA THR A 100 3.42 -5.99 9.23
C THR A 100 3.96 -4.58 9.01
N ALA A 101 3.98 -3.77 10.06
CA ALA A 101 4.53 -2.42 10.04
C ALA A 101 5.68 -2.29 11.05
N LYS A 102 6.81 -1.74 10.62
CA LYS A 102 7.96 -1.48 11.53
C LYS A 102 7.82 -0.21 12.36
N ALA A 103 6.72 0.52 12.19
CA ALA A 103 6.31 1.64 13.04
C ALA A 103 4.82 1.50 13.36
N ALA A 104 4.05 2.59 13.34
CA ALA A 104 2.62 2.54 13.65
C ALA A 104 1.79 1.91 12.52
N TYR A 105 0.66 1.34 12.90
CA TYR A 105 -0.42 0.94 12.02
C TYR A 105 -1.62 1.88 12.22
N THR A 106 -2.15 2.41 11.14
CA THR A 106 -3.36 3.24 11.18
C THR A 106 -4.33 2.77 10.09
N SER A 107 -5.56 2.48 10.46
CA SER A 107 -6.60 2.18 9.49
C SER A 107 -7.65 3.27 9.40
N GLY A 108 -8.17 3.50 8.19
CA GLY A 108 -9.36 4.31 7.96
C GLY A 108 -10.63 3.64 8.45
N ALA A 109 -11.76 4.35 8.37
CA ALA A 109 -13.06 3.81 8.75
C ALA A 109 -13.49 2.66 7.82
N ASN A 110 -14.23 1.69 8.36
CA ASN A 110 -14.75 0.54 7.63
C ASN A 110 -13.70 -0.32 6.91
N SER A 111 -12.41 -0.16 7.24
CA SER A 111 -11.36 -0.95 6.62
C SER A 111 -11.32 -2.37 7.22
N VAL A 112 -10.86 -3.34 6.43
CA VAL A 112 -10.81 -4.74 6.83
C VAL A 112 -9.44 -5.33 6.58
N VAL A 113 -8.87 -6.00 7.60
CA VAL A 113 -7.71 -6.89 7.43
C VAL A 113 -8.17 -8.30 7.83
N LYS A 114 -8.07 -9.26 6.89
CA LYS A 114 -8.51 -10.63 7.18
C LYS A 114 -7.44 -11.41 7.95
N GLY A 115 -6.17 -11.12 7.73
CA GLY A 115 -5.05 -11.71 8.47
C GLY A 115 -4.74 -11.01 9.78
N ASN A 116 -3.51 -11.18 10.24
CA ASN A 116 -3.00 -10.58 11.47
C ASN A 116 -2.42 -9.18 11.20
N VAL A 117 -2.42 -8.34 12.24
CA VAL A 117 -1.71 -7.05 12.21
C VAL A 117 -0.62 -7.04 13.27
N THR A 118 0.62 -6.81 12.84
CA THR A 118 1.75 -6.62 13.73
C THR A 118 2.37 -5.25 13.46
N ALA A 119 2.46 -4.42 14.49
CA ALA A 119 3.10 -3.12 14.41
C ALA A 119 4.14 -2.98 15.53
N ALA A 120 5.32 -2.45 15.22
CA ALA A 120 6.30 -2.13 16.26
C ALA A 120 5.88 -0.93 17.13
N GLY A 121 5.08 -0.02 16.57
CA GLY A 121 4.48 1.12 17.25
C GLY A 121 3.02 0.90 17.62
N ASN A 122 2.32 2.00 17.80
CA ASN A 122 0.90 2.02 18.15
C ASN A 122 0.03 1.47 17.00
N ILE A 123 -1.11 0.90 17.37
CA ILE A 123 -2.15 0.50 16.43
C ILE A 123 -3.36 1.42 16.64
N VAL A 124 -3.79 2.10 15.60
CA VAL A 124 -4.97 2.96 15.60
C VAL A 124 -5.99 2.42 14.59
N LEU A 125 -7.15 2.07 15.07
CA LEU A 125 -8.25 1.53 14.27
C LEU A 125 -9.29 2.61 14.03
N GLY A 126 -9.62 2.87 12.78
CA GLY A 126 -10.72 3.76 12.40
C GLY A 126 -12.09 3.21 12.79
N ALA A 127 -13.12 4.03 12.71
CA ALA A 127 -14.49 3.62 13.07
C ALA A 127 -14.94 2.42 12.22
N ASN A 128 -15.60 1.45 12.86
CA ASN A 128 -16.11 0.22 12.24
C ASN A 128 -15.05 -0.61 11.49
N SER A 129 -13.76 -0.33 11.69
CA SER A 129 -12.72 -1.15 11.08
C SER A 129 -12.65 -2.53 11.73
N ARG A 130 -12.19 -3.53 10.97
CA ARG A 130 -12.19 -4.91 11.43
C ARG A 130 -10.88 -5.61 11.11
N ILE A 131 -10.26 -6.20 12.12
CA ILE A 131 -9.16 -7.16 11.94
C ILE A 131 -9.69 -8.53 12.37
N ILE A 132 -9.73 -9.48 11.42
CA ILE A 132 -10.29 -10.82 11.70
C ILE A 132 -9.27 -11.65 12.49
N GLY A 133 -8.00 -11.52 12.17
CA GLY A 133 -6.91 -12.19 12.87
C GLY A 133 -6.53 -11.55 14.20
N SER A 134 -5.29 -11.76 14.58
CA SER A 134 -4.72 -11.22 15.82
C SER A 134 -4.04 -9.87 15.59
N VAL A 135 -4.00 -9.04 16.62
CA VAL A 135 -3.22 -7.80 16.63
C VAL A 135 -2.11 -7.86 17.69
N HIS A 136 -0.93 -7.37 17.34
CA HIS A 136 0.20 -7.20 18.24
C HIS A 136 0.81 -5.81 18.05
N SER A 137 0.87 -5.03 19.13
CA SER A 137 1.53 -3.72 19.18
C SER A 137 2.80 -3.82 20.01
N GLY A 138 3.95 -3.48 19.45
CA GLY A 138 5.23 -3.46 20.16
C GLY A 138 5.28 -2.43 21.29
N THR A 139 4.45 -1.38 21.24
CA THR A 139 4.28 -0.41 22.33
C THR A 139 3.18 -0.80 23.33
N GLY A 140 2.38 -1.82 22.98
CA GLY A 140 1.20 -2.24 23.75
C GLY A 140 -0.01 -1.31 23.64
N VAL A 141 0.06 -0.23 22.83
CA VAL A 141 -1.03 0.73 22.68
C VAL A 141 -1.87 0.40 21.46
N ILE A 142 -3.14 0.10 21.68
CA ILE A 142 -4.14 -0.11 20.64
C ILE A 142 -5.31 0.83 20.90
N THR A 143 -5.58 1.73 19.97
CA THR A 143 -6.70 2.67 20.03
C THR A 143 -7.80 2.19 19.09
N TYR A 144 -9.01 2.11 19.58
CA TYR A 144 -10.18 1.66 18.83
C TYR A 144 -11.07 2.85 18.46
N GLY A 145 -11.36 3.02 17.18
CA GLY A 145 -12.47 3.85 16.73
C GLY A 145 -13.82 3.23 17.12
N ALA A 146 -14.88 4.02 17.06
CA ALA A 146 -16.23 3.53 17.40
C ALA A 146 -16.59 2.30 16.53
N GLY A 147 -17.02 1.22 17.16
CA GLY A 147 -17.40 -0.02 16.47
C GLY A 147 -16.22 -0.84 15.88
N ALA A 148 -14.98 -0.43 16.10
CA ALA A 148 -13.83 -1.20 15.64
C ALA A 148 -13.68 -2.52 16.40
N THR A 149 -13.30 -3.59 15.70
CA THR A 149 -13.20 -4.95 16.26
C THR A 149 -11.89 -5.63 15.84
N VAL A 150 -11.38 -6.48 16.74
CA VAL A 150 -10.24 -7.37 16.45
C VAL A 150 -10.57 -8.79 16.92
N GLY A 151 -10.03 -9.80 16.23
CA GLY A 151 -10.24 -11.19 16.61
C GLY A 151 -9.55 -11.53 17.93
N LYS A 152 -8.28 -11.14 18.09
CA LYS A 152 -7.49 -11.38 19.31
C LYS A 152 -6.43 -10.32 19.49
N VAL A 153 -6.19 -9.91 20.74
CA VAL A 153 -5.02 -9.08 21.10
C VAL A 153 -3.93 -9.97 21.66
N LEU A 154 -2.73 -9.88 21.09
CA LEU A 154 -1.54 -10.54 21.60
C LEU A 154 -0.74 -9.53 22.44
N LYS A 155 -0.30 -9.96 23.61
CA LYS A 155 0.59 -9.21 24.50
C LYS A 155 2.03 -9.49 24.15
#